data_1a07382a884619571fa7bd1d60d70a70
#
_entry.id   1a07382a884619571fa7bd1d60d70a70
#
_cell.length_a   1.000
_cell.length_b   1.000
_cell.length_c   1.000
_cell.angle_alpha   90.00
_cell.angle_beta   90.00
_cell.angle_gamma   90.00
#
_symmetry.space_group_name_H-M   'P 1'
#
loop_
_entity.id
_entity.type
_entity.pdbx_description
1 polymer ?
#
loop_
_entity_poly.entity_id
_entity_poly.type
_entity_poly.pdbx_seq_one_letter_code
_entity_poly.pdbx_strand_id
1 'polypeptide(L)'
;MTLALPRHTSDPASAPADRDHRPDPGRGPGPAPSRPRVLSVAGTDPTGGAGIQADLKAFCAHGAYGMAVTTALVAQNTHGVRSVHVPGPAFLRAQLDAVSDDVEVDAVKIGMVADEANARAVGEWLDDLAAARAAAGAPRPWVVLDPVMVATSGHRLLDAGAEQAVRDLAARADVVTPNLPELAVLGGLESATTWDDALRQATSYATASDAVVLLKGGHLTGRTSPDALVVPAPGPTTGRAPGAATVTTFDAERVDTPHTHGTGCSLSAALAALRPQRASWEEAAREAKEWLTGALRAGAALRVGTGRGPVDHLHRSAPVRPG
;
A
#
# COMPACT_ATOMS: atom_id res chain seq x y z
N MET A 1 -42.63 -22.22 2.43
CA MET A 1 -42.42 -21.68 3.78
C MET A 1 -41.33 -20.62 3.67
N THR A 2 -41.79 -19.41 3.37
CA THR A 2 -40.91 -18.25 3.00
C THR A 2 -40.59 -17.49 4.28
N LEU A 3 -39.35 -17.51 4.73
CA LEU A 3 -38.91 -16.69 5.84
C LEU A 3 -38.76 -15.22 5.36
N ALA A 4 -39.69 -14.38 5.81
CA ALA A 4 -39.57 -12.91 5.65
C ALA A 4 -38.60 -12.37 6.69
N LEU A 5 -37.53 -11.74 6.21
CA LEU A 5 -36.64 -10.92 7.05
C LEU A 5 -37.33 -9.58 7.37
N PRO A 6 -37.27 -9.08 8.59
CA PRO A 6 -37.83 -7.79 8.93
C PRO A 6 -37.09 -6.65 8.23
N ARG A 7 -37.83 -5.77 7.56
CA ARG A 7 -37.31 -4.51 7.02
C ARG A 7 -37.10 -3.56 8.20
N HIS A 8 -35.83 -3.31 8.53
CA HIS A 8 -35.49 -2.19 9.39
C HIS A 8 -35.52 -0.88 8.58
N THR A 9 -36.61 -0.16 8.72
CA THR A 9 -36.66 1.27 8.43
C THR A 9 -36.24 1.97 9.73
N SER A 10 -34.99 2.32 9.87
CA SER A 10 -34.49 3.22 10.90
C SER A 10 -34.02 4.52 10.26
N ASP A 11 -34.76 5.55 10.57
CA ASP A 11 -34.43 6.97 10.39
C ASP A 11 -33.03 7.25 10.99
N PRO A 12 -32.13 7.99 10.32
CA PRO A 12 -30.84 8.34 10.89
C PRO A 12 -30.97 9.62 11.73
N ALA A 13 -31.64 9.53 12.87
CA ALA A 13 -31.67 10.59 13.85
C ALA A 13 -30.99 10.15 15.13
N SER A 14 -29.76 10.72 15.33
CA SER A 14 -29.12 10.95 16.62
C SER A 14 -29.06 9.77 17.61
N ALA A 15 -28.05 8.93 17.46
CA ALA A 15 -27.43 8.30 18.62
C ALA A 15 -26.52 9.35 19.31
N PRO A 16 -26.62 9.56 20.63
CA PRO A 16 -25.68 10.43 21.32
C PRO A 16 -24.29 9.77 21.29
N ALA A 17 -23.31 10.50 20.77
CA ALA A 17 -21.92 10.12 20.89
C ALA A 17 -21.60 10.04 22.39
N ASP A 18 -21.23 8.85 22.84
CA ASP A 18 -20.68 8.62 24.18
C ASP A 18 -19.31 9.32 24.25
N ARG A 19 -19.32 10.55 24.80
CA ARG A 19 -18.15 11.43 24.91
C ARG A 19 -17.31 11.15 26.14
N ASP A 20 -17.47 10.02 26.79
CA ASP A 20 -16.81 9.74 28.08
C ASP A 20 -15.68 8.71 28.01
N HIS A 21 -15.15 8.41 26.82
CA HIS A 21 -13.90 7.68 26.73
C HIS A 21 -12.70 8.63 26.92
N ARG A 22 -12.52 9.11 28.15
CA ARG A 22 -11.26 9.75 28.56
C ARG A 22 -10.20 8.66 28.68
N PRO A 23 -9.02 8.79 28.02
CA PRO A 23 -7.92 7.89 28.26
C PRO A 23 -7.54 7.95 29.74
N ASP A 24 -7.40 6.79 30.38
CA ASP A 24 -6.96 6.64 31.77
C ASP A 24 -5.56 7.27 31.92
N PRO A 25 -5.40 8.39 32.69
CA PRO A 25 -4.12 9.07 32.84
C PRO A 25 -3.09 8.27 33.67
N GLY A 26 -3.46 7.07 34.16
CA GLY A 26 -2.60 6.18 34.94
C GLY A 26 -1.87 5.10 34.12
N ARG A 27 -2.16 4.94 32.83
CA ARG A 27 -1.49 3.97 31.99
C ARG A 27 -0.22 4.60 31.41
N GLY A 28 0.90 4.40 32.09
CA GLY A 28 2.23 4.68 31.53
C GLY A 28 2.41 3.95 30.19
N PRO A 29 3.36 4.35 29.32
CA PRO A 29 3.61 3.67 28.06
C PRO A 29 3.83 2.18 28.35
N GLY A 30 2.88 1.36 27.89
CA GLY A 30 2.98 -0.10 27.99
C GLY A 30 4.21 -0.59 27.18
N PRO A 31 4.66 -1.83 27.39
CA PRO A 31 5.73 -2.40 26.59
C PRO A 31 5.37 -2.23 25.11
N ALA A 32 6.36 -1.87 24.28
CA ALA A 32 6.17 -1.74 22.84
C ALA A 32 5.41 -2.96 22.28
N PRO A 33 4.41 -2.77 21.40
CA PRO A 33 3.61 -3.89 20.90
C PRO A 33 4.53 -4.94 20.29
N SER A 34 4.26 -6.20 20.57
CA SER A 34 5.06 -7.33 20.06
C SER A 34 5.02 -7.45 18.53
N ARG A 35 4.07 -6.78 17.87
CA ARG A 35 3.86 -6.74 16.43
C ARG A 35 3.43 -5.35 15.98
N PRO A 36 3.97 -4.80 14.89
CA PRO A 36 3.46 -3.54 14.34
C PRO A 36 2.02 -3.69 13.83
N ARG A 37 1.21 -2.66 14.04
CA ARG A 37 -0.18 -2.56 13.61
C ARG A 37 -0.22 -1.81 12.29
N VAL A 38 -0.54 -2.52 11.20
CA VAL A 38 -0.45 -2.00 9.84
C VAL A 38 -1.83 -1.96 9.19
N LEU A 39 -2.22 -0.80 8.70
CA LEU A 39 -3.51 -0.58 8.04
C LEU A 39 -3.34 -0.58 6.52
N SER A 40 -4.09 -1.43 5.82
CA SER A 40 -4.29 -1.34 4.38
C SER A 40 -5.52 -0.47 4.07
N VAL A 41 -5.37 0.47 3.15
CA VAL A 41 -6.46 1.27 2.58
C VAL A 41 -6.47 1.01 1.08
N ALA A 42 -7.32 0.07 0.63
CA ALA A 42 -7.33 -0.37 -0.78
C ALA A 42 -8.65 -1.06 -1.16
N GLY A 43 -8.80 -1.37 -2.44
CA GLY A 43 -9.89 -2.20 -2.93
C GLY A 43 -9.72 -3.67 -2.58
N THR A 44 -10.81 -4.44 -2.75
CA THR A 44 -10.81 -5.89 -2.52
C THR A 44 -10.37 -6.68 -3.75
N ASP A 45 -9.85 -7.89 -3.52
CA ASP A 45 -9.71 -8.94 -4.52
C ASP A 45 -10.27 -10.26 -3.98
N PRO A 46 -11.47 -10.71 -4.42
CA PRO A 46 -12.08 -11.94 -3.91
C PRO A 46 -11.23 -13.18 -4.14
N THR A 47 -10.30 -13.17 -5.12
CA THR A 47 -9.38 -14.29 -5.34
C THR A 47 -8.21 -14.30 -4.35
N GLY A 48 -8.04 -13.22 -3.62
CA GLY A 48 -7.02 -13.10 -2.59
C GLY A 48 -5.60 -12.84 -3.11
N GLY A 49 -5.44 -12.51 -4.39
CA GLY A 49 -4.13 -12.30 -5.02
C GLY A 49 -3.63 -10.87 -4.98
N ALA A 50 -4.52 -9.89 -4.84
CA ALA A 50 -4.22 -8.46 -4.80
C ALA A 50 -5.06 -7.75 -3.74
N GLY A 51 -5.08 -6.41 -3.75
CA GLY A 51 -5.90 -5.59 -2.86
C GLY A 51 -5.66 -5.88 -1.38
N ILE A 52 -6.64 -5.55 -0.54
CA ILE A 52 -6.53 -5.75 0.92
C ILE A 52 -6.24 -7.20 1.31
N GLN A 53 -6.68 -8.19 0.53
CA GLN A 53 -6.43 -9.61 0.81
C GLN A 53 -4.95 -9.98 0.65
N ALA A 54 -4.28 -9.47 -0.39
CA ALA A 54 -2.84 -9.63 -0.55
C ALA A 54 -2.07 -8.85 0.52
N ASP A 55 -2.52 -7.62 0.82
CA ASP A 55 -1.90 -6.77 1.83
C ASP A 55 -1.91 -7.46 3.20
N LEU A 56 -3.06 -7.96 3.65
CA LEU A 56 -3.19 -8.68 4.93
C LEU A 56 -2.29 -9.93 4.99
N LYS A 57 -2.18 -10.69 3.89
CA LYS A 57 -1.28 -11.84 3.81
C LYS A 57 0.18 -11.42 3.91
N ALA A 58 0.57 -10.33 3.20
CA ALA A 58 1.92 -9.79 3.27
C ALA A 58 2.25 -9.27 4.69
N PHE A 59 1.32 -8.57 5.34
CA PHE A 59 1.48 -8.13 6.72
C PHE A 59 1.74 -9.32 7.66
N CYS A 60 0.90 -10.36 7.58
CA CYS A 60 1.07 -11.58 8.38
C CYS A 60 2.40 -12.27 8.08
N ALA A 61 2.81 -12.39 6.82
CA ALA A 61 4.07 -13.01 6.43
C ALA A 61 5.31 -12.29 7.01
N HIS A 62 5.18 -10.99 7.30
CA HIS A 62 6.21 -10.17 7.92
C HIS A 62 5.96 -9.88 9.42
N GLY A 63 5.11 -10.68 10.07
CA GLY A 63 4.91 -10.62 11.52
C GLY A 63 4.09 -9.42 12.03
N ALA A 64 3.47 -8.65 11.15
CA ALA A 64 2.63 -7.52 11.54
C ALA A 64 1.17 -7.96 11.82
N TYR A 65 0.48 -7.18 12.65
CA TYR A 65 -0.97 -7.26 12.80
C TYR A 65 -1.62 -6.41 11.71
N GLY A 66 -2.31 -7.08 10.79
CA GLY A 66 -2.92 -6.43 9.62
C GLY A 66 -4.36 -6.02 9.87
N MET A 67 -4.69 -4.80 9.51
CA MET A 67 -6.04 -4.22 9.46
C MET A 67 -6.34 -3.74 8.05
N ALA A 68 -7.61 -3.59 7.70
CA ALA A 68 -7.99 -3.14 6.36
C ALA A 68 -9.23 -2.25 6.35
N VAL A 69 -9.17 -1.18 5.57
CA VAL A 69 -10.28 -0.32 5.19
C VAL A 69 -10.49 -0.44 3.67
N THR A 70 -11.74 -0.63 3.26
CA THR A 70 -12.09 -0.95 1.89
C THR A 70 -12.50 0.31 1.11
N THR A 71 -11.75 0.63 0.05
CA THR A 71 -12.05 1.74 -0.86
C THR A 71 -12.97 1.34 -2.01
N ALA A 72 -12.95 0.07 -2.41
CA ALA A 72 -13.81 -0.49 -3.44
C ALA A 72 -14.04 -1.98 -3.24
N LEU A 73 -15.25 -2.43 -3.49
CA LEU A 73 -15.60 -3.85 -3.59
C LEU A 73 -15.51 -4.26 -5.05
N VAL A 74 -14.60 -5.18 -5.36
CA VAL A 74 -14.31 -5.60 -6.73
C VAL A 74 -14.76 -7.04 -6.95
N ALA A 75 -15.63 -7.25 -7.93
CA ALA A 75 -15.94 -8.57 -8.44
C ALA A 75 -14.95 -8.92 -9.55
N GLN A 76 -13.96 -9.75 -9.22
CA GLN A 76 -12.92 -10.17 -10.16
C GLN A 76 -12.49 -11.61 -9.92
N ASN A 77 -11.79 -12.16 -10.90
CA ASN A 77 -11.09 -13.43 -10.80
C ASN A 77 -9.75 -13.37 -11.55
N THR A 78 -9.05 -14.49 -11.70
CA THR A 78 -7.75 -14.57 -12.37
C THR A 78 -7.77 -14.19 -13.86
N HIS A 79 -8.94 -14.03 -14.46
CA HIS A 79 -9.13 -13.57 -15.86
C HIS A 79 -9.40 -12.07 -15.97
N GLY A 80 -9.78 -11.39 -14.88
CA GLY A 80 -10.00 -9.94 -14.89
C GLY A 80 -11.15 -9.46 -14.02
N VAL A 81 -11.37 -8.14 -14.08
CA VAL A 81 -12.41 -7.42 -13.35
C VAL A 81 -13.74 -7.54 -14.10
N ARG A 82 -14.82 -7.84 -13.39
CA ARG A 82 -16.20 -7.90 -13.91
C ARG A 82 -17.02 -6.69 -13.53
N SER A 83 -16.91 -6.24 -12.27
CA SER A 83 -17.61 -5.06 -11.77
C SER A 83 -16.90 -4.49 -10.54
N VAL A 84 -17.14 -3.20 -10.28
CA VAL A 84 -16.60 -2.48 -9.13
C VAL A 84 -17.74 -1.72 -8.47
N HIS A 85 -17.86 -1.84 -7.16
CA HIS A 85 -18.72 -0.98 -6.34
C HIS A 85 -17.84 -0.13 -5.43
N VAL A 86 -18.01 1.19 -5.51
CA VAL A 86 -17.24 2.15 -4.73
C VAL A 86 -18.12 2.68 -3.60
N PRO A 87 -17.79 2.41 -2.32
CA PRO A 87 -18.42 3.07 -1.19
C PRO A 87 -18.19 4.58 -1.27
N GLY A 88 -19.20 5.38 -0.94
CA GLY A 88 -19.04 6.82 -0.92
C GLY A 88 -18.00 7.29 0.12
N PRO A 89 -17.39 8.48 -0.08
CA PRO A 89 -16.29 8.97 0.74
C PRO A 89 -16.66 9.13 2.22
N ALA A 90 -17.90 9.42 2.55
CA ALA A 90 -18.36 9.48 3.93
C ALA A 90 -18.29 8.13 4.65
N PHE A 91 -18.63 7.03 3.96
CA PHE A 91 -18.51 5.69 4.55
C PHE A 91 -17.06 5.22 4.62
N LEU A 92 -16.25 5.58 3.62
CA LEU A 92 -14.80 5.33 3.67
C LEU A 92 -14.19 6.05 4.88
N ARG A 93 -14.53 7.34 5.09
CA ARG A 93 -14.06 8.11 6.24
C ARG A 93 -14.51 7.46 7.57
N ALA A 94 -15.75 7.03 7.67
CA ALA A 94 -16.23 6.34 8.87
C ALA A 94 -15.47 5.04 9.18
N GLN A 95 -15.04 4.27 8.17
CA GLN A 95 -14.17 3.10 8.38
C GLN A 95 -12.78 3.51 8.90
N LEU A 96 -12.20 4.58 8.35
CA LEU A 96 -10.89 5.10 8.74
C LEU A 96 -10.91 5.61 10.19
N ASP A 97 -11.91 6.42 10.53
CA ASP A 97 -12.10 6.97 11.87
C ASP A 97 -12.31 5.85 12.90
N ALA A 98 -13.18 4.87 12.60
CA ALA A 98 -13.44 3.75 13.51
C ALA A 98 -12.18 2.95 13.86
N VAL A 99 -11.19 2.87 12.95
CA VAL A 99 -9.90 2.24 13.26
C VAL A 99 -9.02 3.18 14.08
N SER A 100 -8.86 4.43 13.65
CA SER A 100 -7.93 5.37 14.28
C SER A 100 -8.38 5.89 15.64
N ASP A 101 -9.70 5.83 15.93
CA ASP A 101 -10.25 6.20 17.23
C ASP A 101 -9.87 5.22 18.36
N ASP A 102 -9.61 3.96 18.01
CA ASP A 102 -9.34 2.87 18.97
C ASP A 102 -7.92 2.30 18.86
N VAL A 103 -7.38 2.22 17.65
CA VAL A 103 -6.11 1.54 17.41
C VAL A 103 -5.00 2.53 17.03
N GLU A 104 -3.89 2.47 17.77
CA GLU A 104 -2.67 3.15 17.33
C GLU A 104 -2.10 2.44 16.12
N VAL A 105 -2.13 3.11 14.96
CA VAL A 105 -1.58 2.60 13.70
C VAL A 105 -0.09 2.95 13.62
N ASP A 106 0.76 1.94 13.32
CA ASP A 106 2.21 2.11 13.20
C ASP A 106 2.63 2.38 11.75
N ALA A 107 1.88 1.82 10.78
CA ALA A 107 2.06 2.10 9.35
C ALA A 107 0.74 1.99 8.58
N VAL A 108 0.64 2.75 7.49
CA VAL A 108 -0.48 2.73 6.55
C VAL A 108 0.06 2.39 5.15
N LYS A 109 -0.54 1.40 4.50
CA LYS A 109 -0.34 1.15 3.08
C LYS A 109 -1.57 1.60 2.31
N ILE A 110 -1.41 2.48 1.36
CA ILE A 110 -2.47 2.94 0.46
C ILE A 110 -2.25 2.29 -0.90
N GLY A 111 -3.28 1.62 -1.40
CA GLY A 111 -3.32 1.07 -2.75
C GLY A 111 -4.34 1.78 -3.63
N MET A 112 -5.18 1.01 -4.35
CA MET A 112 -6.23 1.55 -5.21
C MET A 112 -7.28 2.30 -4.39
N VAL A 113 -7.43 3.60 -4.61
CA VAL A 113 -8.40 4.48 -3.91
C VAL A 113 -9.72 4.65 -4.65
N ALA A 114 -9.82 4.14 -5.88
CA ALA A 114 -10.98 4.11 -6.76
C ALA A 114 -11.31 5.44 -7.46
N ASP A 115 -11.52 6.54 -6.74
CA ASP A 115 -11.87 7.84 -7.31
C ASP A 115 -11.26 9.02 -6.55
N GLU A 116 -11.42 10.22 -7.11
CA GLU A 116 -10.92 11.47 -6.54
C GLU A 116 -11.50 11.75 -5.15
N ALA A 117 -12.80 11.53 -4.95
CA ALA A 117 -13.46 11.84 -3.68
C ALA A 117 -12.93 10.97 -2.55
N ASN A 118 -12.74 9.68 -2.82
CA ASN A 118 -12.13 8.74 -1.87
C ASN A 118 -10.66 9.07 -1.61
N ALA A 119 -9.89 9.42 -2.64
CA ALA A 119 -8.49 9.83 -2.47
C ALA A 119 -8.38 11.07 -1.58
N ARG A 120 -9.25 12.06 -1.76
CA ARG A 120 -9.33 13.25 -0.92
C ARG A 120 -9.68 12.90 0.53
N ALA A 121 -10.69 12.05 0.74
CA ALA A 121 -11.09 11.62 2.09
C ALA A 121 -9.94 10.89 2.83
N VAL A 122 -9.15 10.07 2.12
CA VAL A 122 -7.95 9.44 2.68
C VAL A 122 -6.89 10.49 3.03
N GLY A 123 -6.66 11.47 2.16
CA GLY A 123 -5.70 12.55 2.41
C GLY A 123 -6.06 13.40 3.63
N GLU A 124 -7.33 13.81 3.76
CA GLU A 124 -7.85 14.55 4.91
C GLU A 124 -7.70 13.73 6.20
N TRP A 125 -8.03 12.43 6.16
CA TRP A 125 -7.85 11.55 7.31
C TRP A 125 -6.37 11.41 7.73
N LEU A 126 -5.42 11.32 6.78
CA LEU A 126 -3.99 11.28 7.10
C LEU A 126 -3.53 12.58 7.78
N ASP A 127 -4.02 13.73 7.33
CA ASP A 127 -3.69 15.03 7.92
C ASP A 127 -4.23 15.12 9.36
N ASP A 128 -5.49 14.69 9.59
CA ASP A 128 -6.10 14.65 10.92
C ASP A 128 -5.37 13.69 11.86
N LEU A 129 -5.01 12.49 11.37
CA LEU A 129 -4.27 11.50 12.14
C LEU A 129 -2.88 12.02 12.53
N ALA A 130 -2.18 12.68 11.60
CA ALA A 130 -0.87 13.27 11.89
C ALA A 130 -0.98 14.38 12.92
N ALA A 131 -1.99 15.25 12.84
CA ALA A 131 -2.25 16.31 13.81
C ALA A 131 -2.60 15.76 15.19
N ALA A 132 -3.45 14.74 15.27
CA ALA A 132 -3.82 14.09 16.53
C ALA A 132 -2.60 13.42 17.21
N ARG A 133 -1.74 12.74 16.43
CA ARG A 133 -0.51 12.12 16.93
C ARG A 133 0.49 13.17 17.43
N ALA A 134 0.65 14.27 16.69
CA ALA A 134 1.50 15.39 17.11
C ALA A 134 1.00 16.02 18.43
N ALA A 135 -0.30 16.22 18.58
CA ALA A 135 -0.91 16.73 19.80
C ALA A 135 -0.71 15.80 21.01
N ALA A 136 -0.65 14.48 20.75
CA ALA A 136 -0.35 13.47 21.78
C ALA A 136 1.15 13.29 22.06
N GLY A 137 2.05 14.01 21.37
CA GLY A 137 3.50 13.82 21.47
C GLY A 137 4.00 12.48 20.93
N ALA A 138 3.20 11.82 20.06
CA ALA A 138 3.49 10.51 19.49
C ALA A 138 3.92 10.64 18.00
N PRO A 139 4.76 9.71 17.50
CA PRO A 139 5.13 9.72 16.10
C PRO A 139 3.92 9.39 15.21
N ARG A 140 3.83 10.05 14.03
CA ARG A 140 2.85 9.66 13.02
C ARG A 140 3.18 8.29 12.44
N PRO A 141 2.19 7.55 11.89
CA PRO A 141 2.45 6.29 11.22
C PRO A 141 3.31 6.50 9.97
N TRP A 142 4.06 5.46 9.58
CA TRP A 142 4.72 5.42 8.27
C TRP A 142 3.67 5.25 7.18
N VAL A 143 3.77 6.01 6.09
CA VAL A 143 2.83 5.98 4.97
C VAL A 143 3.51 5.47 3.71
N VAL A 144 3.05 4.32 3.20
CA VAL A 144 3.47 3.70 1.93
C VAL A 144 2.36 3.85 0.91
N LEU A 145 2.59 4.56 -0.17
CA LEU A 145 1.66 4.69 -1.29
C LEU A 145 2.10 3.82 -2.46
N ASP A 146 1.28 2.85 -2.84
CA ASP A 146 1.35 2.18 -4.14
C ASP A 146 0.43 2.93 -5.10
N PRO A 147 0.97 3.73 -6.04
CA PRO A 147 0.16 4.63 -6.87
C PRO A 147 -0.51 3.87 -8.02
N VAL A 148 -1.39 2.94 -7.68
CA VAL A 148 -2.07 2.05 -8.61
C VAL A 148 -3.00 2.84 -9.51
N MET A 149 -2.65 2.96 -10.81
CA MET A 149 -3.44 3.68 -11.81
C MET A 149 -4.08 2.76 -12.84
N VAL A 150 -3.47 1.60 -13.07
CA VAL A 150 -3.93 0.61 -14.05
C VAL A 150 -3.90 -0.77 -13.41
N ALA A 151 -4.99 -1.55 -13.56
CA ALA A 151 -5.01 -2.95 -13.12
C ALA A 151 -3.99 -3.78 -13.92
N THR A 152 -3.49 -4.86 -13.35
CA THR A 152 -2.60 -5.83 -14.04
C THR A 152 -3.24 -6.39 -15.33
N SER A 153 -4.57 -6.34 -15.44
CA SER A 153 -5.34 -6.69 -16.63
C SER A 153 -5.32 -5.63 -17.73
N GLY A 154 -4.68 -4.46 -17.52
CA GLY A 154 -4.67 -3.33 -18.44
C GLY A 154 -5.89 -2.39 -18.32
N HIS A 155 -6.81 -2.65 -17.42
CA HIS A 155 -7.96 -1.77 -17.18
C HIS A 155 -7.50 -0.50 -16.48
N ARG A 156 -7.81 0.69 -17.05
CA ARG A 156 -7.56 1.97 -16.39
C ARG A 156 -8.49 2.06 -15.18
N LEU A 157 -7.92 2.25 -14.00
CA LEU A 157 -8.64 2.29 -12.72
C LEU A 157 -8.96 3.72 -12.28
N LEU A 158 -8.34 4.73 -12.89
CA LEU A 158 -8.44 6.13 -12.53
C LEU A 158 -8.75 6.98 -13.76
N ASP A 159 -9.54 8.04 -13.56
CA ASP A 159 -9.72 9.14 -14.50
C ASP A 159 -8.68 10.25 -14.23
N ALA A 160 -8.71 11.32 -15.06
CA ALA A 160 -7.72 12.41 -14.95
C ALA A 160 -7.81 13.19 -13.63
N GLY A 161 -9.00 13.31 -13.02
CA GLY A 161 -9.17 13.94 -11.72
C GLY A 161 -8.55 13.12 -10.61
N ALA A 162 -8.70 11.79 -10.69
CA ALA A 162 -8.11 10.88 -9.73
C ALA A 162 -6.58 10.81 -9.82
N GLU A 163 -5.97 11.07 -10.99
CA GLU A 163 -4.50 11.17 -11.09
C GLU A 163 -3.93 12.32 -10.26
N GLN A 164 -4.59 13.48 -10.25
CA GLN A 164 -4.17 14.60 -9.41
C GLN A 164 -4.32 14.25 -7.92
N ALA A 165 -5.43 13.62 -7.54
CA ALA A 165 -5.66 13.21 -6.17
C ALA A 165 -4.62 12.17 -5.68
N VAL A 166 -4.12 11.29 -6.56
CA VAL A 166 -3.01 10.38 -6.23
C VAL A 166 -1.69 11.15 -6.03
N ARG A 167 -1.42 12.21 -6.82
CA ARG A 167 -0.27 13.10 -6.57
C ARG A 167 -0.37 13.79 -5.21
N ASP A 168 -1.57 14.24 -4.84
CA ASP A 168 -1.83 14.87 -3.54
C ASP A 168 -1.63 13.88 -2.37
N LEU A 169 -1.98 12.61 -2.57
CA LEU A 169 -1.66 11.53 -1.61
C LEU A 169 -0.15 11.25 -1.55
N ALA A 170 0.53 11.27 -2.70
CA ALA A 170 1.97 11.05 -2.77
C ALA A 170 2.77 12.09 -1.98
N ALA A 171 2.27 13.33 -1.90
CA ALA A 171 2.86 14.38 -1.08
C ALA A 171 2.75 14.13 0.45
N ARG A 172 1.90 13.19 0.87
CA ARG A 172 1.71 12.77 2.27
C ARG A 172 2.41 11.46 2.61
N ALA A 173 2.93 10.77 1.59
CA ALA A 173 3.59 9.49 1.77
C ALA A 173 5.06 9.65 2.16
N ASP A 174 5.57 8.77 3.02
CA ASP A 174 7.00 8.65 3.29
C ASP A 174 7.73 7.96 2.15
N VAL A 175 7.05 7.01 1.50
CA VAL A 175 7.56 6.29 0.34
C VAL A 175 6.45 6.05 -0.67
N VAL A 176 6.78 6.25 -1.93
CA VAL A 176 5.95 5.86 -3.08
C VAL A 176 6.60 4.68 -3.81
N THR A 177 5.78 3.75 -4.32
CA THR A 177 6.28 2.53 -4.97
C THR A 177 5.83 2.42 -6.44
N PRO A 178 6.18 3.40 -7.32
CA PRO A 178 5.73 3.40 -8.70
C PRO A 178 6.48 2.37 -9.55
N ASN A 179 5.80 1.83 -10.56
CA ASN A 179 6.44 1.30 -11.75
C ASN A 179 6.79 2.43 -12.74
N LEU A 180 7.40 2.13 -13.88
CA LEU A 180 7.84 3.15 -14.85
C LEU A 180 6.68 4.03 -15.37
N PRO A 181 5.55 3.46 -15.85
CA PRO A 181 4.38 4.25 -16.24
C PRO A 181 3.79 5.09 -15.10
N GLU A 182 3.68 4.54 -13.89
CA GLU A 182 3.16 5.25 -12.72
C GLU A 182 4.07 6.42 -12.33
N LEU A 183 5.40 6.23 -12.37
CA LEU A 183 6.37 7.30 -12.12
C LEU A 183 6.23 8.44 -13.14
N ALA A 184 6.04 8.11 -14.40
CA ALA A 184 5.84 9.10 -15.45
C ALA A 184 4.58 9.97 -15.19
N VAL A 185 3.48 9.33 -14.79
CA VAL A 185 2.25 10.06 -14.42
C VAL A 185 2.48 10.94 -13.19
N LEU A 186 3.13 10.42 -12.13
CA LEU A 186 3.43 11.20 -10.93
C LEU A 186 4.29 12.43 -11.25
N GLY A 187 5.30 12.28 -12.11
CA GLY A 187 6.22 13.34 -12.51
C GLY A 187 5.72 14.26 -13.62
N GLY A 188 4.56 13.95 -14.24
CA GLY A 188 4.09 14.68 -15.43
C GLY A 188 5.01 14.51 -16.65
N LEU A 189 5.62 13.33 -16.82
CA LEU A 189 6.61 13.00 -17.84
C LEU A 189 6.10 11.88 -18.76
N GLU A 190 6.84 11.62 -19.84
CA GLU A 190 6.68 10.40 -20.63
C GLU A 190 7.33 9.20 -19.92
N SER A 191 6.76 8.00 -20.13
CA SER A 191 7.29 6.79 -19.50
C SER A 191 8.68 6.47 -20.01
N ALA A 192 9.63 6.27 -19.09
CA ALA A 192 10.97 5.85 -19.41
C ALA A 192 10.97 4.48 -20.14
N THR A 193 11.83 4.33 -21.12
CA THR A 193 12.03 3.08 -21.88
C THR A 193 13.31 2.36 -21.50
N THR A 194 14.23 3.02 -20.80
CA THR A 194 15.46 2.46 -20.29
C THR A 194 15.54 2.57 -18.77
N TRP A 195 16.34 1.70 -18.14
CA TRP A 195 16.53 1.75 -16.69
C TRP A 195 17.21 3.04 -16.24
N ASP A 196 18.20 3.52 -16.99
CA ASP A 196 18.92 4.75 -16.67
C ASP A 196 18.00 5.98 -16.73
N ASP A 197 17.10 6.04 -17.72
CA ASP A 197 16.08 7.09 -17.79
C ASP A 197 15.12 7.02 -16.61
N ALA A 198 14.68 5.83 -16.25
CA ALA A 198 13.80 5.61 -15.12
C ALA A 198 14.45 6.04 -13.80
N LEU A 199 15.74 5.74 -13.59
CA LEU A 199 16.50 6.20 -12.42
C LEU A 199 16.61 7.72 -12.37
N ARG A 200 16.87 8.38 -13.53
CA ARG A 200 16.89 9.86 -13.59
C ARG A 200 15.55 10.46 -13.23
N GLN A 201 14.45 9.93 -13.76
CA GLN A 201 13.10 10.37 -13.42
C GLN A 201 12.78 10.17 -11.94
N ALA A 202 13.12 9.01 -11.39
CA ALA A 202 12.90 8.70 -9.96
C ALA A 202 13.71 9.64 -9.06
N THR A 203 14.97 9.93 -9.43
CA THR A 203 15.82 10.85 -8.68
C THR A 203 15.27 12.28 -8.71
N SER A 204 14.84 12.73 -9.90
CA SER A 204 14.21 14.06 -10.04
C SER A 204 12.94 14.17 -9.22
N TYR A 205 12.06 13.16 -9.31
CA TYR A 205 10.81 13.13 -8.55
C TYR A 205 11.05 13.09 -7.03
N ALA A 206 11.92 12.21 -6.54
CA ALA A 206 12.27 12.11 -5.12
C ALA A 206 12.80 13.45 -4.57
N THR A 207 13.67 14.12 -5.34
CA THR A 207 14.23 15.43 -4.95
C THR A 207 13.17 16.53 -4.91
N ALA A 208 12.22 16.52 -5.86
CA ALA A 208 11.18 17.54 -5.96
C ALA A 208 10.07 17.37 -4.92
N SER A 209 9.73 16.12 -4.56
CA SER A 209 8.64 15.77 -3.64
C SER A 209 9.09 15.57 -2.19
N ASP A 210 10.40 15.47 -1.93
CA ASP A 210 11.00 15.08 -0.64
C ASP A 210 10.53 13.68 -0.16
N ALA A 211 10.01 12.86 -1.05
CA ALA A 211 9.55 11.50 -0.76
C ALA A 211 10.57 10.45 -1.19
N VAL A 212 10.69 9.38 -0.42
CA VAL A 212 11.45 8.19 -0.84
C VAL A 212 10.70 7.51 -1.99
N VAL A 213 11.43 7.06 -3.02
CA VAL A 213 10.86 6.34 -4.18
C VAL A 213 11.42 4.93 -4.21
N LEU A 214 10.57 3.91 -4.15
CA LEU A 214 10.93 2.54 -4.52
C LEU A 214 10.46 2.27 -5.94
N LEU A 215 11.32 2.55 -6.92
CA LEU A 215 11.06 2.33 -8.34
C LEU A 215 11.05 0.84 -8.67
N LYS A 216 9.97 0.36 -9.31
CA LYS A 216 9.79 -1.04 -9.72
C LYS A 216 10.16 -1.22 -11.19
N GLY A 217 11.25 -1.95 -11.47
CA GLY A 217 11.75 -2.21 -12.84
C GLY A 217 11.17 -3.45 -13.54
N GLY A 218 10.15 -4.07 -12.96
CA GLY A 218 9.54 -5.31 -13.48
C GLY A 218 8.99 -5.23 -14.92
N HIS A 219 8.69 -4.03 -15.43
CA HIS A 219 8.19 -3.79 -16.81
C HIS A 219 9.28 -3.80 -17.87
N LEU A 220 10.55 -3.70 -17.49
CA LEU A 220 11.67 -3.80 -18.44
C LEU A 220 11.80 -5.24 -18.93
N THR A 221 12.38 -5.39 -20.12
CA THR A 221 12.75 -6.70 -20.67
C THR A 221 14.14 -7.10 -20.19
N GLY A 222 14.46 -8.39 -20.22
CA GLY A 222 15.80 -8.89 -19.86
C GLY A 222 15.79 -9.96 -18.78
N ARG A 223 16.99 -10.41 -18.41
CA ARG A 223 17.21 -11.52 -17.46
C ARG A 223 17.04 -11.11 -15.99
N THR A 224 17.11 -9.83 -15.71
CA THR A 224 16.95 -9.27 -14.36
C THR A 224 15.69 -8.42 -14.26
N SER A 225 15.22 -8.26 -13.05
CA SER A 225 14.11 -7.35 -12.67
C SER A 225 14.64 -6.43 -11.57
N PRO A 226 15.34 -5.33 -11.93
CA PRO A 226 15.90 -4.41 -10.96
C PRO A 226 14.77 -3.60 -10.29
N ASP A 227 14.95 -3.29 -9.01
CA ASP A 227 14.22 -2.22 -8.33
C ASP A 227 15.23 -1.25 -7.73
N ALA A 228 14.87 -0.01 -7.52
CA ALA A 228 15.77 0.98 -6.91
C ALA A 228 15.06 1.79 -5.83
N LEU A 229 15.70 1.90 -4.69
CA LEU A 229 15.33 2.85 -3.66
C LEU A 229 16.08 4.16 -3.88
N VAL A 230 15.35 5.23 -4.08
CA VAL A 230 15.89 6.59 -4.19
C VAL A 230 15.47 7.36 -2.94
N VAL A 231 16.45 7.73 -2.13
CA VAL A 231 16.26 8.53 -0.93
C VAL A 231 16.71 9.96 -1.25
N PRO A 232 15.82 10.97 -1.16
CA PRO A 232 16.21 12.34 -1.40
C PRO A 232 17.29 12.80 -0.42
N ALA A 233 18.11 13.75 -0.84
CA ALA A 233 19.04 14.41 0.08
C ALA A 233 18.22 15.17 1.14
N PRO A 234 18.72 15.27 2.37
CA PRO A 234 18.06 16.08 3.40
C PRO A 234 17.85 17.51 2.89
N GLY A 235 16.60 17.98 2.92
CA GLY A 235 16.24 19.32 2.48
C GLY A 235 16.91 20.42 3.33
N PRO A 236 16.90 21.69 2.87
CA PRO A 236 17.53 22.82 3.56
C PRO A 236 16.99 23.07 4.97
N THR A 237 15.82 22.57 5.30
CA THR A 237 15.21 22.65 6.64
C THR A 237 15.92 21.81 7.70
N THR A 238 16.78 20.86 7.31
CA THR A 238 17.52 19.99 8.24
C THR A 238 18.88 20.56 8.66
N GLY A 239 19.30 21.73 8.13
CA GLY A 239 20.60 22.35 8.41
C GLY A 239 21.81 21.59 7.85
N ARG A 240 21.62 20.54 7.05
CA ARG A 240 22.68 19.83 6.33
C ARG A 240 22.86 20.44 4.94
N ALA A 241 24.11 20.44 4.45
CA ALA A 241 24.39 20.87 3.08
C ALA A 241 23.59 20.01 2.08
N PRO A 242 23.08 20.62 0.97
CA PRO A 242 22.40 19.87 -0.08
C PRO A 242 23.34 18.77 -0.59
N GLY A 243 22.96 17.52 -0.37
CA GLY A 243 23.64 16.35 -0.92
C GLY A 243 22.97 15.87 -2.20
N ALA A 244 23.57 14.92 -2.88
CA ALA A 244 22.87 14.19 -3.94
C ALA A 244 21.91 13.15 -3.32
N ALA A 245 20.80 12.84 -4.02
CA ALA A 245 19.95 11.72 -3.64
C ALA A 245 20.76 10.42 -3.64
N THR A 246 20.48 9.54 -2.68
CA THR A 246 21.11 8.22 -2.62
C THR A 246 20.27 7.21 -3.39
N VAL A 247 20.91 6.46 -4.30
CA VAL A 247 20.27 5.41 -5.08
C VAL A 247 20.85 4.06 -4.67
N THR A 248 20.00 3.15 -4.20
CA THR A 248 20.36 1.76 -3.92
C THR A 248 19.58 0.84 -4.83
N THR A 249 20.25 0.06 -5.67
CA THR A 249 19.61 -0.90 -6.59
C THR A 249 19.54 -2.29 -5.97
N PHE A 250 18.40 -2.96 -6.16
CA PHE A 250 18.13 -4.33 -5.76
C PHE A 250 17.90 -5.17 -7.02
N ASP A 251 18.92 -5.90 -7.43
CA ASP A 251 18.82 -6.80 -8.57
C ASP A 251 18.28 -8.16 -8.13
N ALA A 252 17.36 -8.69 -8.94
CA ALA A 252 16.89 -10.04 -8.80
C ALA A 252 16.80 -10.69 -10.19
N GLU A 253 17.06 -11.99 -10.27
CA GLU A 253 16.80 -12.77 -11.47
C GLU A 253 15.29 -12.71 -11.78
N ARG A 254 14.95 -12.47 -13.04
CA ARG A 254 13.57 -12.47 -13.49
C ARG A 254 12.97 -13.86 -13.37
N VAL A 255 11.90 -13.98 -12.62
CA VAL A 255 11.14 -15.22 -12.51
C VAL A 255 10.22 -15.30 -13.74
N ASP A 256 10.45 -16.29 -14.61
CA ASP A 256 9.60 -16.55 -15.76
C ASP A 256 8.32 -17.27 -15.31
N THR A 257 7.28 -16.51 -15.08
CA THR A 257 5.99 -17.01 -14.57
C THR A 257 4.84 -16.13 -15.04
N PRO A 258 3.68 -16.70 -15.40
CA PRO A 258 2.45 -15.95 -15.62
C PRO A 258 1.78 -15.51 -14.30
N HIS A 259 2.20 -16.05 -13.16
CA HIS A 259 1.59 -15.82 -11.85
C HIS A 259 2.16 -14.56 -11.18
N THR A 260 1.82 -13.40 -11.75
CA THR A 260 2.31 -12.08 -11.31
C THR A 260 1.22 -11.20 -10.70
N HIS A 261 0.00 -11.75 -10.52
CA HIS A 261 -1.11 -10.98 -9.96
C HIS A 261 -0.82 -10.56 -8.53
N GLY A 262 -0.94 -9.26 -8.26
CA GLY A 262 -0.74 -8.65 -6.95
C GLY A 262 0.72 -8.44 -6.53
N THR A 263 1.71 -8.57 -7.41
CA THR A 263 3.13 -8.32 -7.08
C THR A 263 3.36 -6.92 -6.52
N GLY A 264 2.79 -5.87 -7.15
CA GLY A 264 2.90 -4.49 -6.68
C GLY A 264 2.31 -4.30 -5.28
N CYS A 265 1.04 -4.74 -5.10
CA CYS A 265 0.36 -4.70 -3.80
C CYS A 265 1.16 -5.44 -2.72
N SER A 266 1.67 -6.64 -3.04
CA SER A 266 2.44 -7.46 -2.09
C SER A 266 3.76 -6.80 -1.69
N LEU A 267 4.48 -6.16 -2.64
CA LEU A 267 5.73 -5.46 -2.35
C LEU A 267 5.50 -4.24 -1.44
N SER A 268 4.54 -3.39 -1.79
CA SER A 268 4.23 -2.19 -1.01
C SER A 268 3.69 -2.53 0.39
N ALA A 269 2.90 -3.60 0.50
CA ALA A 269 2.42 -4.10 1.80
C ALA A 269 3.57 -4.67 2.65
N ALA A 270 4.46 -5.49 2.06
CA ALA A 270 5.64 -5.99 2.76
C ALA A 270 6.51 -4.83 3.28
N LEU A 271 6.71 -3.79 2.45
CA LEU A 271 7.45 -2.60 2.84
C LEU A 271 6.82 -1.87 4.04
N ALA A 272 5.49 -1.71 4.04
CA ALA A 272 4.76 -1.10 5.14
C ALA A 272 4.86 -1.91 6.45
N ALA A 273 4.79 -3.24 6.36
CA ALA A 273 4.93 -4.12 7.51
C ALA A 273 6.36 -4.13 8.08
N LEU A 274 7.35 -4.07 7.21
CA LEU A 274 8.76 -4.13 7.58
C LEU A 274 9.29 -2.81 8.15
N ARG A 275 8.83 -1.66 7.63
CA ARG A 275 9.39 -0.36 8.02
C ARG A 275 9.40 -0.11 9.53
N PRO A 276 8.36 -0.38 10.31
CA PRO A 276 8.37 -0.23 11.76
C PRO A 276 9.36 -1.18 12.49
N GLN A 277 9.82 -2.23 11.81
CA GLN A 277 10.67 -3.29 12.35
C GLN A 277 12.13 -3.18 11.88
N ARG A 278 12.45 -2.24 10.99
CA ARG A 278 13.78 -2.09 10.38
C ARG A 278 14.28 -0.66 10.58
N ALA A 279 15.59 -0.51 10.69
CA ALA A 279 16.20 0.79 10.95
C ALA A 279 16.08 1.75 9.76
N SER A 280 15.97 1.23 8.54
CA SER A 280 15.92 2.06 7.32
C SER A 280 14.93 1.53 6.28
N TRP A 281 14.56 2.40 5.32
CA TRP A 281 13.83 1.99 4.12
C TRP A 281 14.63 1.02 3.25
N GLU A 282 15.96 1.12 3.25
CA GLU A 282 16.82 0.23 2.48
C GLU A 282 16.74 -1.22 2.99
N GLU A 283 16.83 -1.42 4.31
CA GLU A 283 16.68 -2.75 4.91
C GLU A 283 15.29 -3.33 4.63
N ALA A 284 14.25 -2.52 4.80
CA ALA A 284 12.88 -2.94 4.53
C ALA A 284 12.66 -3.30 3.05
N ALA A 285 13.19 -2.49 2.11
CA ALA A 285 13.06 -2.73 0.68
C ALA A 285 13.82 -3.98 0.22
N ARG A 286 15.02 -4.20 0.75
CA ARG A 286 15.83 -5.39 0.47
C ARG A 286 15.09 -6.67 0.87
N GLU A 287 14.61 -6.72 2.09
CA GLU A 287 13.87 -7.88 2.60
C GLU A 287 12.56 -8.11 1.86
N ALA A 288 11.80 -7.03 1.56
CA ALA A 288 10.58 -7.12 0.78
C ALA A 288 10.83 -7.67 -0.64
N LYS A 289 11.92 -7.23 -1.31
CA LYS A 289 12.31 -7.71 -2.64
C LYS A 289 12.69 -9.19 -2.62
N GLU A 290 13.49 -9.61 -1.67
CA GLU A 290 13.90 -11.01 -1.50
C GLU A 290 12.69 -11.91 -1.23
N TRP A 291 11.80 -11.50 -0.34
CA TRP A 291 10.56 -12.22 -0.04
C TRP A 291 9.66 -12.32 -1.28
N LEU A 292 9.43 -11.21 -1.99
CA LEU A 292 8.59 -11.19 -3.19
C LEU A 292 9.15 -12.10 -4.29
N THR A 293 10.48 -12.14 -4.46
CA THR A 293 11.12 -13.03 -5.43
C THR A 293 10.85 -14.52 -5.11
N GLY A 294 10.89 -14.87 -3.82
CA GLY A 294 10.50 -16.21 -3.35
C GLY A 294 9.01 -16.51 -3.58
N ALA A 295 8.15 -15.54 -3.29
CA ALA A 295 6.70 -15.64 -3.49
C ALA A 295 6.32 -15.83 -4.96
N LEU A 296 7.02 -15.15 -5.88
CA LEU A 296 6.87 -15.34 -7.33
C LEU A 296 7.25 -16.75 -7.78
N ARG A 297 8.39 -17.27 -7.30
CA ARG A 297 8.84 -18.62 -7.64
C ARG A 297 7.88 -19.71 -7.16
N ALA A 298 7.24 -19.50 -6.01
CA ALA A 298 6.30 -20.45 -5.42
C ALA A 298 4.87 -20.33 -5.98
N GLY A 299 4.52 -19.21 -6.62
CA GLY A 299 3.14 -18.90 -7.04
C GLY A 299 2.49 -19.96 -7.94
N ALA A 300 3.25 -20.60 -8.82
CA ALA A 300 2.74 -21.65 -9.71
C ALA A 300 2.21 -22.89 -8.95
N ALA A 301 2.75 -23.18 -7.78
CA ALA A 301 2.32 -24.32 -6.96
C ALA A 301 0.95 -24.13 -6.31
N LEU A 302 0.47 -22.89 -6.18
CA LEU A 302 -0.82 -22.58 -5.57
C LEU A 302 -2.02 -23.07 -6.39
N ARG A 303 -1.89 -23.16 -7.71
CA ARG A 303 -2.97 -23.57 -8.64
C ARG A 303 -4.27 -22.79 -8.43
N VAL A 304 -4.16 -21.48 -8.18
CA VAL A 304 -5.32 -20.59 -7.98
C VAL A 304 -5.83 -20.09 -9.32
N GLY A 305 -6.98 -20.57 -9.74
CA GLY A 305 -7.62 -20.21 -11.00
C GLY A 305 -6.89 -20.74 -12.23
N THR A 306 -7.38 -20.35 -13.43
CA THR A 306 -6.82 -20.77 -14.73
C THR A 306 -6.27 -19.60 -15.55
N GLY A 307 -6.35 -18.38 -15.02
CA GLY A 307 -5.79 -17.18 -15.61
C GLY A 307 -4.45 -16.79 -14.97
N ARG A 308 -4.17 -15.49 -14.82
CA ARG A 308 -3.00 -14.97 -14.13
C ARG A 308 -3.15 -15.21 -12.63
N GLY A 309 -2.45 -16.22 -12.11
CA GLY A 309 -2.48 -16.57 -10.70
C GLY A 309 -1.70 -15.59 -9.81
N PRO A 310 -1.93 -15.65 -8.49
CA PRO A 310 -1.23 -14.82 -7.51
C PRO A 310 0.16 -15.35 -7.17
N VAL A 311 0.95 -14.52 -6.51
CA VAL A 311 2.16 -14.92 -5.80
C VAL A 311 1.82 -15.71 -4.54
N ASP A 312 2.71 -16.58 -4.07
CA ASP A 312 2.54 -17.29 -2.80
C ASP A 312 3.08 -16.47 -1.62
N HIS A 313 2.19 -15.71 -1.00
CA HIS A 313 2.54 -14.88 0.16
C HIS A 313 3.09 -15.67 1.35
N LEU A 314 2.75 -16.94 1.46
CA LEU A 314 3.09 -17.79 2.61
C LEU A 314 4.20 -18.82 2.32
N HIS A 315 4.93 -18.68 1.20
CA HIS A 315 5.96 -19.62 0.76
C HIS A 315 7.05 -19.93 1.82
N ARG A 316 7.28 -19.00 2.77
CA ARG A 316 8.21 -19.20 3.89
C ARG A 316 7.57 -19.86 5.11
N SER A 317 6.23 -19.90 5.18
CA SER A 317 5.49 -20.30 6.39
C SER A 317 4.85 -21.67 6.27
N ALA A 318 4.60 -22.19 5.08
CA ALA A 318 3.92 -23.45 4.86
C ALA A 318 4.92 -24.55 4.47
N PRO A 319 4.97 -25.69 5.21
CA PRO A 319 5.60 -26.87 4.67
C PRO A 319 4.82 -27.30 3.42
N VAL A 320 5.51 -27.45 2.30
CA VAL A 320 4.93 -28.11 1.11
C VAL A 320 4.55 -29.52 1.57
N ARG A 321 3.26 -29.83 1.70
CA ARG A 321 2.81 -31.21 1.93
C ARG A 321 3.07 -31.94 0.63
N PRO A 322 3.89 -33.01 0.62
CA PRO A 322 3.97 -33.88 -0.53
C PRO A 322 2.56 -34.43 -0.79
N GLY A 323 2.07 -34.27 -2.00
CA GLY A 323 0.80 -34.83 -2.47
C GLY A 323 0.89 -36.34 -2.60
#